data_365afd5d6b981c3e5ca899aa0f9c5951
#
_entry.id   365afd5d6b981c3e5ca899aa0f9c5951
#
_cell.length_a   1.000
_cell.length_b   1.000
_cell.length_c   1.000
_cell.angle_alpha   90.00
_cell.angle_beta   90.00
_cell.angle_gamma   90.00
#
_symmetry.space_group_name_H-M   'P 1'
#
loop_
_entity.id
_entity.type
_entity.pdbx_description
1 polymer ?
#
loop_
_entity_poly.entity_id
_entity_poly.type
_entity_poly.pdbx_seq_one_letter_code
_entity_poly.pdbx_strand_id
1 'polypeptide(L)'
;MKKNLVKIFALTLSVLSLASIVMCNKSGSASTSQNQTIRIGSKDFTENLIVAELYALALEDKGFKVDRRFNLASSAVHTTIVNNDIDLYPEYTGTGLLAVLKHDLVTNPDEVYNIVKDEYKKQFNLVWLPYASANDGQGLVITKKASDEFGIRTISDLQRYADRLRFASQGEFDFRDDGIPALEAKYGRFGWRSSRVYDNSLKYSVLENDEADVAPAYTTEGALTDPRFVLLVDDKEVWPPYNLAPVVRGDILDANPAIVEILAVVNRALTTEAITALNAKVDLDLEEYEDVAKDFFASLKR
;
A
#
# COMPACT_ATOMS: atom_id res chain seq x y z
N MET A 1 64.12 -45.50 41.13
CA MET A 1 63.76 -46.55 42.14
C MET A 1 62.39 -47.07 41.81
N LYS A 2 62.35 -48.37 41.54
CA LYS A 2 61.32 -49.37 41.78
C LYS A 2 59.94 -49.11 41.20
N LYS A 3 59.54 -49.80 40.07
CA LYS A 3 59.00 -51.20 40.13
C LYS A 3 57.50 -51.17 40.43
N ASN A 4 56.57 -51.83 39.82
CA ASN A 4 56.41 -53.03 38.98
C ASN A 4 54.99 -52.95 38.42
N LEU A 5 54.70 -53.23 37.13
CA LEU A 5 54.38 -54.56 36.59
C LEU A 5 53.15 -55.27 37.25
N VAL A 6 52.21 -55.60 36.41
CA VAL A 6 51.58 -56.90 36.15
C VAL A 6 50.24 -56.67 35.48
N LYS A 7 50.03 -56.87 34.17
CA LYS A 7 49.69 -58.09 33.40
C LYS A 7 48.41 -58.79 33.90
N ILE A 8 47.45 -59.02 33.07
CA ILE A 8 47.02 -60.26 32.45
C ILE A 8 45.54 -60.37 32.14
N PHE A 9 45.22 -60.71 30.89
CA PHE A 9 44.26 -61.64 30.29
C PHE A 9 42.78 -61.28 30.29
N ALA A 10 42.21 -61.07 29.17
CA ALA A 10 41.72 -61.94 28.09
C ALA A 10 40.37 -62.61 28.42
N LEU A 11 39.38 -62.40 27.67
CA LEU A 11 38.69 -63.38 26.82
C LEU A 11 37.38 -62.84 26.23
N THR A 12 37.32 -62.76 24.96
CA THR A 12 36.22 -62.95 24.01
C THR A 12 34.84 -63.32 24.54
N LEU A 13 33.83 -62.57 24.09
CA LEU A 13 32.59 -63.20 23.59
C LEU A 13 31.93 -62.29 22.53
N SER A 14 31.90 -62.82 21.31
CA SER A 14 31.11 -62.27 20.20
C SER A 14 29.63 -62.42 20.46
N VAL A 15 28.88 -61.34 20.41
CA VAL A 15 27.43 -61.39 20.20
C VAL A 15 27.10 -60.47 19.02
N LEU A 16 26.77 -61.11 17.91
CA LEU A 16 26.09 -60.48 16.74
C LEU A 16 24.72 -60.02 17.20
N SER A 17 24.52 -58.72 17.27
CA SER A 17 23.18 -58.16 17.28
C SER A 17 22.97 -57.31 16.04
N LEU A 18 22.12 -57.82 15.15
CA LEU A 18 21.53 -57.08 14.01
C LEU A 18 20.90 -55.81 14.57
N ALA A 19 21.52 -54.67 14.36
CA ALA A 19 20.88 -53.38 14.52
C ALA A 19 20.14 -53.04 13.22
N SER A 20 18.82 -53.20 13.24
CA SER A 20 17.91 -52.71 12.20
C SER A 20 18.08 -51.20 12.08
N ILE A 21 18.60 -50.74 10.94
CA ILE A 21 18.64 -49.34 10.58
C ILE A 21 17.19 -48.94 10.28
N VAL A 22 16.51 -48.39 11.24
CA VAL A 22 15.28 -47.62 11.02
C VAL A 22 15.72 -46.29 10.37
N MET A 23 15.65 -46.24 9.06
CA MET A 23 15.69 -44.98 8.32
C MET A 23 14.42 -44.17 8.70
N CYS A 24 14.54 -43.35 9.75
CA CYS A 24 13.61 -42.24 9.93
C CYS A 24 13.78 -41.28 8.77
N ASN A 25 12.91 -41.46 7.79
CA ASN A 25 12.69 -40.43 6.78
C ASN A 25 12.11 -39.22 7.52
N LYS A 26 12.98 -38.29 7.96
CA LYS A 26 12.58 -36.97 8.37
C LYS A 26 12.11 -36.25 7.11
N SER A 27 10.81 -36.38 6.82
CA SER A 27 10.10 -35.37 6.05
C SER A 27 10.34 -34.06 6.78
N GLY A 28 11.21 -33.25 6.19
CA GLY A 28 11.43 -31.89 6.68
C GLY A 28 10.15 -31.10 6.50
N SER A 29 9.26 -31.14 7.49
CA SER A 29 8.35 -30.04 7.71
C SER A 29 9.25 -28.85 7.99
N ALA A 30 9.34 -27.92 7.05
CA ALA A 30 9.85 -26.60 7.33
C ALA A 30 9.03 -26.08 8.52
N SER A 31 9.60 -26.08 9.70
CA SER A 31 9.01 -25.39 10.84
C SER A 31 9.10 -23.91 10.49
N THR A 32 8.00 -23.38 9.94
CA THR A 32 7.76 -21.95 9.90
C THR A 32 8.06 -21.41 11.30
N SER A 33 8.94 -20.42 11.38
CA SER A 33 9.29 -19.81 12.67
C SER A 33 8.12 -18.93 13.11
N GLN A 34 7.02 -19.57 13.57
CA GLN A 34 5.80 -18.93 14.06
C GLN A 34 6.03 -18.09 15.34
N ASN A 35 7.26 -17.93 15.78
CA ASN A 35 7.60 -17.16 16.98
C ASN A 35 8.02 -15.72 16.71
N GLN A 36 8.23 -15.33 15.47
CA GLN A 36 8.59 -13.95 15.13
C GLN A 36 7.33 -13.09 15.03
N THR A 37 7.30 -11.98 15.77
CA THR A 37 6.26 -10.98 15.64
C THR A 37 6.52 -10.14 14.40
N ILE A 38 5.54 -10.01 13.51
CA ILE A 38 5.60 -9.17 12.29
C ILE A 38 5.08 -7.78 12.63
N ARG A 39 5.92 -6.77 12.47
CA ARG A 39 5.56 -5.36 12.71
C ARG A 39 5.05 -4.75 11.41
N ILE A 40 3.77 -4.39 11.40
CA ILE A 40 3.11 -3.81 10.23
C ILE A 40 2.98 -2.31 10.45
N GLY A 41 3.48 -1.52 9.48
CA GLY A 41 3.29 -0.08 9.45
C GLY A 41 2.08 0.32 8.61
N SER A 42 1.54 1.51 8.86
CA SER A 42 0.63 2.20 7.95
C SER A 42 0.99 3.67 7.84
N LYS A 43 0.58 4.30 6.74
CA LYS A 43 0.50 5.75 6.65
C LYS A 43 -0.70 6.27 7.46
N ASP A 44 -0.82 7.60 7.54
CA ASP A 44 -1.75 8.35 8.38
C ASP A 44 -3.07 8.75 7.68
N PHE A 45 -3.60 7.88 6.80
CA PHE A 45 -4.88 8.10 6.13
C PHE A 45 -5.71 6.80 6.02
N THR A 46 -7.02 6.95 5.87
CA THR A 46 -8.04 5.91 5.99
C THR A 46 -7.72 4.65 5.20
N GLU A 47 -7.47 4.77 3.90
CA GLU A 47 -7.18 3.63 3.03
C GLU A 47 -6.00 2.80 3.52
N ASN A 48 -4.91 3.48 3.86
CA ASN A 48 -3.69 2.80 4.27
C ASN A 48 -3.84 2.11 5.63
N LEU A 49 -4.65 2.68 6.55
CA LEU A 49 -5.03 2.06 7.82
C LEU A 49 -5.87 0.80 7.59
N ILE A 50 -6.91 0.87 6.75
CA ILE A 50 -7.75 -0.28 6.40
C ILE A 50 -6.91 -1.42 5.81
N VAL A 51 -6.05 -1.11 4.83
CA VAL A 51 -5.25 -2.13 4.13
C VAL A 51 -4.20 -2.75 5.06
N ALA A 52 -3.53 -1.95 5.90
CA ALA A 52 -2.59 -2.46 6.88
C ALA A 52 -3.28 -3.39 7.90
N GLU A 53 -4.50 -3.05 8.33
CA GLU A 53 -5.31 -3.91 9.19
C GLU A 53 -5.73 -5.21 8.48
N LEU A 54 -6.10 -5.15 7.20
CA LEU A 54 -6.38 -6.35 6.40
C LEU A 54 -5.17 -7.28 6.31
N TYR A 55 -3.96 -6.73 6.14
CA TYR A 55 -2.73 -7.52 6.15
C TYR A 55 -2.47 -8.13 7.53
N ALA A 56 -2.73 -7.38 8.61
CA ALA A 56 -2.61 -7.87 9.97
C ALA A 56 -3.55 -9.05 10.23
N LEU A 57 -4.84 -8.90 9.91
CA LEU A 57 -5.86 -9.95 10.05
C LEU A 57 -5.53 -11.20 9.22
N ALA A 58 -5.01 -11.03 7.99
CA ALA A 58 -4.63 -12.15 7.14
C ALA A 58 -3.45 -12.95 7.73
N LEU A 59 -2.45 -12.27 8.28
CA LEU A 59 -1.31 -12.91 8.93
C LEU A 59 -1.72 -13.58 10.23
N GLU A 60 -2.54 -12.94 11.07
CA GLU A 60 -3.06 -13.49 12.32
C GLU A 60 -3.91 -14.74 12.08
N ASP A 61 -4.72 -14.78 11.02
CA ASP A 61 -5.49 -15.97 10.60
C ASP A 61 -4.61 -17.19 10.30
N LYS A 62 -3.37 -16.97 9.90
CA LYS A 62 -2.37 -18.00 9.64
C LYS A 62 -1.42 -18.26 10.82
N GLY A 63 -1.73 -17.67 11.98
CA GLY A 63 -1.01 -17.92 13.23
C GLY A 63 0.24 -17.07 13.45
N PHE A 64 0.46 -16.04 12.64
CA PHE A 64 1.52 -15.06 12.91
C PHE A 64 1.11 -14.17 14.09
N LYS A 65 2.10 -13.74 14.86
CA LYS A 65 1.92 -12.62 15.80
C LYS A 65 2.16 -11.33 15.07
N VAL A 66 1.27 -10.35 15.25
CA VAL A 66 1.36 -9.05 14.60
C VAL A 66 1.47 -7.94 15.64
N ASP A 67 2.35 -6.96 15.38
CA ASP A 67 2.47 -5.69 16.09
C ASP A 67 2.13 -4.55 15.11
N ARG A 68 1.05 -3.84 15.41
CA ARG A 68 0.52 -2.74 14.58
C ARG A 68 1.25 -1.44 14.93
N ARG A 69 2.02 -0.91 13.97
CA ARG A 69 2.75 0.35 14.04
C ARG A 69 2.12 1.38 13.10
N PHE A 70 0.83 1.61 13.29
CA PHE A 70 -0.01 2.37 12.38
C PHE A 70 0.09 3.90 12.59
N ASN A 71 -0.49 4.64 11.64
CA ASN A 71 -0.59 6.10 11.69
C ASN A 71 0.78 6.80 11.66
N LEU A 72 1.69 6.32 10.82
CA LEU A 72 2.99 6.96 10.58
C LEU A 72 2.81 8.05 9.53
N ALA A 73 3.49 9.18 9.71
CA ALA A 73 3.50 10.21 8.68
C ALA A 73 3.92 9.61 7.32
N SER A 74 3.17 9.91 6.26
CA SER A 74 3.38 9.34 4.92
C SER A 74 4.80 9.54 4.40
N SER A 75 5.46 10.64 4.75
CA SER A 75 6.87 10.93 4.41
C SER A 75 7.88 10.12 5.22
N ALA A 76 7.47 9.53 6.35
CA ALA A 76 8.38 8.84 7.28
C ALA A 76 8.36 7.30 7.10
N VAL A 77 7.27 6.72 6.58
CA VAL A 77 7.06 5.27 6.57
C VAL A 77 8.18 4.50 5.85
N HIS A 78 8.68 5.03 4.73
CA HIS A 78 9.79 4.41 4.00
C HIS A 78 11.08 4.39 4.84
N THR A 79 11.40 5.48 5.53
CA THR A 79 12.56 5.53 6.43
C THR A 79 12.40 4.56 7.60
N THR A 80 11.17 4.41 8.11
CA THR A 80 10.84 3.51 9.23
C THR A 80 11.11 2.04 8.86
N ILE A 81 10.74 1.59 7.65
CA ILE A 81 11.03 0.22 7.21
C ILE A 81 12.52 0.01 6.92
N VAL A 82 13.20 0.97 6.34
CA VAL A 82 14.65 0.92 6.08
C VAL A 82 15.43 0.84 7.39
N ASN A 83 14.98 1.52 8.44
CA ASN A 83 15.57 1.47 9.78
C ASN A 83 15.22 0.20 10.57
N ASN A 84 14.44 -0.72 10.00
CA ASN A 84 13.97 -1.94 10.64
C ASN A 84 13.03 -1.73 11.84
N ASP A 85 12.30 -0.61 11.89
CA ASP A 85 11.29 -0.37 12.93
C ASP A 85 9.96 -1.02 12.60
N ILE A 86 9.66 -1.24 11.31
CA ILE A 86 8.56 -2.05 10.78
C ILE A 86 9.10 -3.10 9.80
N ASP A 87 8.30 -4.14 9.51
CA ASP A 87 8.69 -5.29 8.69
C ASP A 87 7.96 -5.30 7.33
N LEU A 88 6.76 -4.73 7.29
CA LEU A 88 5.98 -4.52 6.07
C LEU A 88 5.02 -3.35 6.21
N TYR A 89 4.58 -2.81 5.08
CA TYR A 89 3.53 -1.79 5.00
C TYR A 89 2.89 -1.77 3.60
N PRO A 90 1.64 -1.28 3.46
CA PRO A 90 1.03 -1.00 2.16
C PRO A 90 1.64 0.26 1.54
N GLU A 91 2.11 0.16 0.29
CA GLU A 91 2.69 1.27 -0.47
C GLU A 91 2.07 1.34 -1.86
N TYR A 92 2.29 2.45 -2.56
CA TYR A 92 1.78 2.75 -3.88
C TYR A 92 2.92 2.85 -4.89
N THR A 93 2.76 2.19 -6.04
CA THR A 93 3.82 2.09 -7.06
C THR A 93 4.30 3.47 -7.52
N GLY A 94 3.39 4.41 -7.77
CA GLY A 94 3.73 5.80 -8.14
C GLY A 94 4.51 6.55 -7.06
N THR A 95 4.17 6.34 -5.78
CA THR A 95 4.92 6.92 -4.65
C THR A 95 6.34 6.35 -4.61
N GLY A 96 6.48 5.03 -4.76
CA GLY A 96 7.79 4.39 -4.84
C GLY A 96 8.64 4.94 -5.97
N LEU A 97 8.04 5.11 -7.15
CA LEU A 97 8.71 5.62 -8.33
C LEU A 97 9.18 7.07 -8.16
N LEU A 98 8.24 7.97 -7.86
CA LEU A 98 8.50 9.42 -7.89
C LEU A 98 9.07 9.95 -6.57
N ALA A 99 8.46 9.57 -5.43
CA ALA A 99 8.82 10.17 -4.15
C ALA A 99 10.07 9.55 -3.52
N VAL A 100 10.28 8.22 -3.68
CA VAL A 100 11.41 7.51 -3.08
C VAL A 100 12.57 7.38 -4.04
N LEU A 101 12.34 6.79 -5.23
CA LEU A 101 13.40 6.55 -6.22
C LEU A 101 13.78 7.79 -7.01
N LYS A 102 12.95 8.83 -7.01
CA LYS A 102 13.16 10.06 -7.81
C LYS A 102 13.35 9.74 -9.29
N HIS A 103 12.62 8.76 -9.78
CA HIS A 103 12.64 8.34 -11.18
C HIS A 103 11.80 9.30 -12.05
N ASP A 104 12.06 9.31 -13.36
CA ASP A 104 11.22 10.00 -14.32
C ASP A 104 9.82 9.37 -14.39
N LEU A 105 8.84 10.14 -14.87
CA LEU A 105 7.46 9.69 -15.05
C LEU A 105 7.38 8.49 -16.01
N VAL A 106 6.74 7.44 -15.56
CA VAL A 106 6.34 6.27 -16.35
C VAL A 106 4.84 6.04 -16.12
N THR A 107 4.05 5.79 -17.17
CA THR A 107 2.59 5.67 -17.08
C THR A 107 2.07 4.23 -17.26
N ASN A 108 2.92 3.30 -17.70
CA ASN A 108 2.55 1.90 -17.79
C ASN A 108 2.64 1.20 -16.42
N PRO A 109 1.54 0.59 -15.89
CA PRO A 109 1.52 0.02 -14.55
C PRO A 109 2.55 -1.09 -14.31
N ASP A 110 2.72 -2.00 -15.28
CA ASP A 110 3.67 -3.11 -15.14
C ASP A 110 5.12 -2.63 -15.20
N GLU A 111 5.40 -1.60 -16.01
CA GLU A 111 6.72 -0.97 -16.09
C GLU A 111 7.06 -0.26 -14.77
N VAL A 112 6.14 0.54 -14.24
CA VAL A 112 6.31 1.19 -12.91
C VAL A 112 6.56 0.15 -11.83
N TYR A 113 5.74 -0.90 -11.78
CA TYR A 113 5.91 -1.97 -10.81
C TYR A 113 7.27 -2.66 -10.92
N ASN A 114 7.72 -2.99 -12.13
CA ASN A 114 9.01 -3.63 -12.33
C ASN A 114 10.19 -2.74 -11.88
N ILE A 115 10.12 -1.43 -12.19
CA ILE A 115 11.14 -0.47 -11.74
C ILE A 115 11.21 -0.43 -10.21
N VAL A 116 10.07 -0.21 -9.52
CA VAL A 116 10.08 -0.11 -8.05
C VAL A 116 10.49 -1.42 -7.40
N LYS A 117 10.04 -2.56 -7.91
CA LYS A 117 10.40 -3.88 -7.42
C LYS A 117 11.91 -4.14 -7.48
N ASP A 118 12.52 -3.87 -8.63
CA ASP A 118 13.94 -4.15 -8.85
C ASP A 118 14.84 -3.17 -8.09
N GLU A 119 14.53 -1.87 -8.14
CA GLU A 119 15.35 -0.86 -7.48
C GLU A 119 15.20 -0.89 -5.95
N TYR A 120 14.01 -1.13 -5.39
CA TYR A 120 13.86 -1.30 -3.94
C TYR A 120 14.59 -2.53 -3.41
N LYS A 121 14.55 -3.64 -4.16
CA LYS A 121 15.31 -4.84 -3.78
C LYS A 121 16.80 -4.56 -3.78
N LYS A 122 17.31 -3.89 -4.80
CA LYS A 122 18.73 -3.56 -4.97
C LYS A 122 19.24 -2.55 -3.95
N GLN A 123 18.48 -1.46 -3.71
CA GLN A 123 18.93 -0.33 -2.88
C GLN A 123 18.69 -0.54 -1.40
N PHE A 124 17.55 -1.17 -1.03
CA PHE A 124 17.07 -1.22 0.35
C PHE A 124 16.85 -2.65 0.87
N ASN A 125 17.01 -3.67 0.03
CA ASN A 125 16.58 -5.05 0.34
C ASN A 125 15.09 -5.15 0.72
N LEU A 126 14.25 -4.31 0.13
CA LEU A 126 12.79 -4.34 0.25
C LEU A 126 12.17 -5.03 -0.96
N VAL A 127 11.16 -5.84 -0.73
CA VAL A 127 10.50 -6.64 -1.76
C VAL A 127 9.08 -6.14 -1.94
N TRP A 128 8.76 -5.68 -3.14
CA TRP A 128 7.40 -5.41 -3.56
C TRP A 128 6.71 -6.73 -3.91
N LEU A 129 5.64 -7.06 -3.23
CA LEU A 129 4.78 -8.18 -3.60
C LEU A 129 3.84 -7.76 -4.76
N PRO A 130 3.16 -8.71 -5.43
CA PRO A 130 2.25 -8.38 -6.51
C PRO A 130 1.22 -7.32 -6.10
N TYR A 131 1.06 -6.29 -6.93
CA TYR A 131 0.14 -5.19 -6.66
C TYR A 131 -1.33 -5.59 -6.85
N ALA A 132 -2.22 -4.87 -6.17
CA ALA A 132 -3.67 -4.94 -6.34
C ALA A 132 -4.10 -4.15 -7.59
N SER A 133 -5.27 -4.44 -8.12
CA SER A 133 -5.84 -3.62 -9.20
C SER A 133 -6.30 -2.23 -8.72
N ALA A 134 -6.43 -2.03 -7.40
CA ALA A 134 -6.68 -0.72 -6.82
C ALA A 134 -5.58 0.27 -7.19
N ASN A 135 -6.01 1.45 -7.63
CA ASN A 135 -5.13 2.56 -8.03
C ASN A 135 -5.60 3.83 -7.32
N ASP A 136 -4.84 4.25 -6.30
CA ASP A 136 -5.09 5.49 -5.55
C ASP A 136 -4.24 6.63 -6.10
N GLY A 137 -4.60 7.09 -7.28
CA GLY A 137 -3.91 8.14 -8.01
C GLY A 137 -4.34 9.54 -7.61
N GLN A 138 -3.53 10.51 -8.04
CA GLN A 138 -3.90 11.92 -8.01
C GLN A 138 -5.04 12.17 -9.00
N GLY A 139 -5.91 13.13 -8.72
CA GLY A 139 -7.02 13.51 -9.57
C GLY A 139 -7.55 14.91 -9.28
N LEU A 140 -8.54 15.31 -10.05
CA LEU A 140 -9.34 16.51 -9.82
C LEU A 140 -10.81 16.13 -9.75
N VAL A 141 -11.48 16.55 -8.69
CA VAL A 141 -12.93 16.41 -8.53
C VAL A 141 -13.62 17.71 -8.85
N ILE A 142 -14.76 17.64 -9.54
CA ILE A 142 -15.62 18.79 -9.85
C ILE A 142 -17.04 18.53 -9.33
N THR A 143 -17.75 19.57 -8.91
CA THR A 143 -19.16 19.42 -8.57
C THR A 143 -19.95 18.96 -9.80
N LYS A 144 -20.93 18.06 -9.61
CA LYS A 144 -21.83 17.59 -10.68
C LYS A 144 -22.52 18.76 -11.41
N LYS A 145 -22.90 19.80 -10.64
CA LYS A 145 -23.49 21.04 -11.16
C LYS A 145 -22.57 21.70 -12.20
N ALA A 146 -21.32 22.00 -11.85
CA ALA A 146 -20.37 22.64 -12.76
C ALA A 146 -19.99 21.71 -13.93
N SER A 147 -19.80 20.42 -13.66
CA SER A 147 -19.53 19.40 -14.66
C SER A 147 -20.64 19.34 -15.74
N ASP A 148 -21.91 19.39 -15.35
CA ASP A 148 -23.03 19.35 -16.30
C ASP A 148 -23.24 20.69 -17.00
N GLU A 149 -23.10 21.82 -16.29
CA GLU A 149 -23.25 23.15 -16.86
C GLU A 149 -22.29 23.41 -18.03
N PHE A 150 -21.03 22.98 -17.91
CA PHE A 150 -19.99 23.21 -18.91
C PHE A 150 -19.64 21.97 -19.74
N GLY A 151 -20.28 20.81 -19.48
CA GLY A 151 -19.98 19.55 -20.16
C GLY A 151 -18.59 18.99 -19.86
N ILE A 152 -18.03 19.27 -18.67
CA ILE A 152 -16.69 18.89 -18.26
C ILE A 152 -16.65 17.44 -17.79
N ARG A 153 -15.79 16.61 -18.38
CA ARG A 153 -15.57 15.20 -18.01
C ARG A 153 -14.09 14.83 -17.90
N THR A 154 -13.23 15.60 -18.56
CA THR A 154 -11.77 15.38 -18.59
C THR A 154 -11.04 16.60 -18.03
N ILE A 155 -9.75 16.43 -17.71
CA ILE A 155 -8.90 17.56 -17.30
C ILE A 155 -8.67 18.52 -18.49
N SER A 156 -8.66 18.03 -19.74
CA SER A 156 -8.65 18.89 -20.93
C SER A 156 -9.90 19.75 -21.04
N ASP A 157 -11.08 19.21 -20.69
CA ASP A 157 -12.31 20.01 -20.65
C ASP A 157 -12.22 21.08 -19.57
N LEU A 158 -11.80 20.68 -18.37
CA LEU A 158 -11.63 21.57 -17.22
C LEU A 158 -10.74 22.77 -17.56
N GLN A 159 -9.59 22.51 -18.18
CA GLN A 159 -8.63 23.56 -18.54
C GLN A 159 -9.25 24.64 -19.44
N ARG A 160 -10.14 24.25 -20.36
CA ARG A 160 -10.82 25.19 -21.27
C ARG A 160 -11.79 26.15 -20.58
N TYR A 161 -12.35 25.74 -19.44
CA TYR A 161 -13.35 26.49 -18.67
C TYR A 161 -12.85 26.97 -17.31
N ALA A 162 -11.55 26.81 -17.03
CA ALA A 162 -10.96 27.14 -15.72
C ALA A 162 -11.20 28.60 -15.29
N ASP A 163 -11.25 29.54 -16.24
CA ASP A 163 -11.52 30.96 -15.99
C ASP A 163 -12.94 31.27 -15.47
N ARG A 164 -13.82 30.27 -15.53
CA ARG A 164 -15.20 30.34 -14.99
C ARG A 164 -15.38 29.65 -13.67
N LEU A 165 -14.38 28.87 -13.22
CA LEU A 165 -14.47 27.97 -12.11
C LEU A 165 -13.62 28.43 -10.92
N ARG A 166 -14.11 28.15 -9.72
CA ARG A 166 -13.46 28.41 -8.45
C ARG A 166 -12.71 27.15 -8.02
N PHE A 167 -11.43 27.27 -7.73
CA PHE A 167 -10.57 26.17 -7.33
C PHE A 167 -10.32 26.20 -5.82
N ALA A 168 -10.65 25.11 -5.13
CA ALA A 168 -10.29 24.86 -3.74
C ALA A 168 -8.92 24.18 -3.70
N SER A 169 -7.87 24.97 -3.61
CA SER A 169 -6.51 24.46 -3.48
C SER A 169 -6.27 23.86 -2.10
N GLN A 170 -5.34 22.91 -2.02
CA GLN A 170 -4.86 22.30 -0.78
C GLN A 170 -3.46 22.78 -0.38
N GLY A 171 -3.02 23.92 -0.90
CA GLY A 171 -1.73 24.53 -0.59
C GLY A 171 -0.53 23.75 -1.14
N GLU A 172 -0.23 22.58 -0.60
CA GLU A 172 0.90 21.77 -1.09
C GLU A 172 0.74 21.37 -2.55
N PHE A 173 -0.47 21.08 -2.99
CA PHE A 173 -0.77 20.72 -4.38
C PHE A 173 -0.38 21.82 -5.38
N ASP A 174 -0.35 23.08 -4.94
CA ASP A 174 0.05 24.21 -5.78
C ASP A 174 1.55 24.20 -6.10
N PHE A 175 2.37 23.56 -5.28
CA PHE A 175 3.84 23.62 -5.34
C PHE A 175 4.52 22.28 -5.55
N ARG A 176 3.82 21.16 -5.33
CA ARG A 176 4.37 19.83 -5.55
C ARG A 176 4.65 19.61 -7.04
N ASP A 177 5.74 18.93 -7.35
CA ASP A 177 6.13 18.60 -8.72
C ASP A 177 5.04 17.81 -9.46
N ASP A 178 4.29 16.97 -8.72
CA ASP A 178 3.17 16.16 -9.22
C ASP A 178 1.79 16.85 -9.07
N GLY A 179 1.73 18.09 -8.63
CA GLY A 179 0.53 18.89 -8.47
C GLY A 179 0.22 19.83 -9.66
N ILE A 180 -0.12 21.10 -9.36
CA ILE A 180 -0.39 22.12 -10.39
C ILE A 180 0.77 22.27 -11.40
N PRO A 181 2.06 22.23 -11.00
CA PRO A 181 3.15 22.29 -11.97
C PRO A 181 3.09 21.19 -13.04
N ALA A 182 2.83 19.92 -12.65
CA ALA A 182 2.68 18.84 -13.62
C ALA A 182 1.45 19.01 -14.52
N LEU A 183 0.32 19.42 -13.93
CA LEU A 183 -0.90 19.70 -14.68
C LEU A 183 -0.68 20.80 -15.72
N GLU A 184 -0.09 21.94 -15.33
CA GLU A 184 0.16 23.05 -16.24
C GLU A 184 1.19 22.72 -17.33
N ALA A 185 2.18 21.87 -17.02
CA ALA A 185 3.13 21.40 -18.02
C ALA A 185 2.47 20.57 -19.13
N LYS A 186 1.44 19.79 -18.82
CA LYS A 186 0.72 18.90 -19.76
C LYS A 186 -0.51 19.54 -20.40
N TYR A 187 -1.31 20.25 -19.61
CA TYR A 187 -2.60 20.80 -20.04
C TYR A 187 -2.54 22.28 -20.42
N GLY A 188 -1.48 22.99 -20.00
CA GLY A 188 -1.40 24.45 -20.07
C GLY A 188 -1.97 25.09 -18.80
N ARG A 189 -1.75 26.40 -18.69
CA ARG A 189 -2.11 27.16 -17.50
C ARG A 189 -3.60 27.12 -17.19
N PHE A 190 -3.95 26.88 -15.92
CA PHE A 190 -5.31 27.01 -15.40
C PHE A 190 -5.52 28.43 -14.89
N GLY A 191 -6.23 29.24 -15.68
CA GLY A 191 -6.57 30.62 -15.31
C GLY A 191 -7.81 30.70 -14.43
N TRP A 192 -7.83 30.04 -13.27
CA TRP A 192 -9.00 29.97 -12.40
C TRP A 192 -9.68 31.31 -12.17
N ARG A 193 -11.03 31.33 -12.17
CA ARG A 193 -11.80 32.50 -11.76
C ARG A 193 -11.39 32.98 -10.37
N SER A 194 -11.15 32.05 -9.46
CA SER A 194 -10.52 32.27 -8.16
C SER A 194 -9.88 30.97 -7.67
N SER A 195 -8.81 31.10 -6.89
CA SER A 195 -8.21 29.99 -6.16
C SER A 195 -8.07 30.39 -4.71
N ARG A 196 -8.48 29.50 -3.78
CA ARG A 196 -8.36 29.67 -2.34
C ARG A 196 -7.84 28.39 -1.73
N VAL A 197 -6.94 28.53 -0.75
CA VAL A 197 -6.41 27.38 0.01
C VAL A 197 -7.42 27.02 1.10
N TYR A 198 -7.72 25.73 1.19
CA TYR A 198 -8.53 25.11 2.22
C TYR A 198 -7.77 23.94 2.84
N ASP A 199 -8.15 23.58 4.07
CA ASP A 199 -7.71 22.33 4.66
C ASP A 199 -8.23 21.14 3.83
N ASN A 200 -7.40 20.09 3.67
CA ASN A 200 -7.77 18.92 2.88
C ASN A 200 -9.06 18.25 3.36
N SER A 201 -9.27 18.22 4.68
CA SER A 201 -10.46 17.64 5.30
C SER A 201 -11.77 18.39 4.96
N LEU A 202 -11.67 19.65 4.52
CA LEU A 202 -12.81 20.51 4.23
C LEU A 202 -13.22 20.53 2.76
N LYS A 203 -12.42 19.94 1.86
CA LYS A 203 -12.59 20.11 0.40
C LYS A 203 -14.00 19.75 -0.10
N TYR A 204 -14.56 18.64 0.35
CA TYR A 204 -15.91 18.23 -0.07
C TYR A 204 -16.99 19.12 0.53
N SER A 205 -16.87 19.52 1.79
CA SER A 205 -17.79 20.50 2.40
C SER A 205 -17.76 21.85 1.67
N VAL A 206 -16.59 22.30 1.23
CA VAL A 206 -16.42 23.53 0.43
C VAL A 206 -17.12 23.41 -0.92
N LEU A 207 -17.04 22.25 -1.59
CA LEU A 207 -17.75 21.97 -2.85
C LEU A 207 -19.26 21.91 -2.62
N GLU A 208 -19.71 21.24 -1.56
CA GLU A 208 -21.14 21.11 -1.19
C GLU A 208 -21.78 22.45 -0.87
N ASN A 209 -21.05 23.32 -0.18
CA ASN A 209 -21.53 24.65 0.21
C ASN A 209 -21.47 25.69 -0.91
N ASP A 210 -21.14 25.26 -2.15
CA ASP A 210 -20.99 26.15 -3.30
C ASP A 210 -19.95 27.28 -3.09
N GLU A 211 -18.88 26.99 -2.34
CA GLU A 211 -17.75 27.91 -2.14
C GLU A 211 -16.69 27.73 -3.21
N ALA A 212 -16.57 26.52 -3.77
CA ALA A 212 -15.71 26.17 -4.90
C ALA A 212 -16.41 25.19 -5.83
N ASP A 213 -15.86 25.03 -7.03
CA ASP A 213 -16.38 24.15 -8.07
C ASP A 213 -15.50 22.92 -8.29
N VAL A 214 -14.18 23.06 -8.05
CA VAL A 214 -13.14 22.05 -8.33
C VAL A 214 -12.17 21.98 -7.14
N ALA A 215 -11.68 20.77 -6.86
CA ALA A 215 -10.64 20.52 -5.86
C ALA A 215 -9.71 19.39 -6.32
N PRO A 216 -8.46 19.31 -5.81
CA PRO A 216 -7.66 18.09 -5.88
C PRO A 216 -8.35 16.95 -5.16
N ALA A 217 -8.17 15.73 -5.65
CA ALA A 217 -8.72 14.53 -5.04
C ALA A 217 -7.77 13.34 -5.24
N TYR A 218 -7.96 12.31 -4.45
CA TYR A 218 -7.41 10.98 -4.73
C TYR A 218 -8.51 10.10 -5.32
N THR A 219 -8.13 9.20 -6.24
CA THR A 219 -9.11 8.45 -7.04
C THR A 219 -9.91 7.40 -6.26
N THR A 220 -9.56 7.15 -5.02
CA THR A 220 -10.21 6.18 -4.11
C THR A 220 -10.92 6.83 -2.92
N GLU A 221 -11.02 8.17 -2.87
CA GLU A 221 -11.70 8.85 -1.75
C GLU A 221 -13.17 8.43 -1.62
N GLY A 222 -13.59 8.12 -0.40
CA GLY A 222 -14.95 7.65 -0.11
C GLY A 222 -16.05 8.61 -0.59
N ALA A 223 -15.80 9.92 -0.52
CA ALA A 223 -16.72 10.94 -0.99
C ALA A 223 -17.05 10.86 -2.49
N LEU A 224 -16.22 10.17 -3.30
CA LEU A 224 -16.50 9.95 -4.73
C LEU A 224 -17.63 8.95 -4.98
N THR A 225 -18.14 8.27 -3.96
CA THR A 225 -19.40 7.49 -4.03
C THR A 225 -20.63 8.39 -4.11
N ASP A 226 -20.50 9.65 -3.72
CA ASP A 226 -21.60 10.63 -3.80
C ASP A 226 -21.76 11.13 -5.23
N PRO A 227 -22.96 10.97 -5.86
CA PRO A 227 -23.21 11.40 -7.24
C PRO A 227 -23.15 12.93 -7.45
N ARG A 228 -23.05 13.73 -6.39
CA ARG A 228 -22.85 15.18 -6.48
C ARG A 228 -21.44 15.55 -6.95
N PHE A 229 -20.49 14.61 -6.93
CA PHE A 229 -19.12 14.81 -7.35
C PHE A 229 -18.79 14.01 -8.60
N VAL A 230 -17.90 14.53 -9.41
CA VAL A 230 -17.40 13.88 -10.62
C VAL A 230 -15.88 13.91 -10.58
N LEU A 231 -15.27 12.74 -10.52
CA LEU A 231 -13.83 12.60 -10.73
C LEU A 231 -13.54 12.79 -12.22
N LEU A 232 -12.62 13.68 -12.56
CA LEU A 232 -12.25 13.96 -13.94
C LEU A 232 -11.25 12.93 -14.45
N VAL A 233 -11.40 12.57 -15.73
CA VAL A 233 -10.45 11.70 -16.41
C VAL A 233 -9.17 12.50 -16.74
N ASP A 234 -8.02 11.98 -16.34
CA ASP A 234 -6.70 12.47 -16.78
C ASP A 234 -6.40 11.96 -18.20
N ASP A 235 -6.90 12.67 -19.19
CA ASP A 235 -6.84 12.28 -20.61
C ASP A 235 -5.48 12.50 -21.27
N LYS A 236 -4.49 13.05 -20.52
CA LYS A 236 -3.09 13.20 -20.98
C LYS A 236 -2.08 12.47 -20.10
N GLU A 237 -2.54 11.66 -19.15
CA GLU A 237 -1.68 10.83 -18.30
C GLU A 237 -0.56 11.64 -17.63
N VAL A 238 -0.97 12.63 -16.80
CA VAL A 238 -0.02 13.48 -16.04
C VAL A 238 0.65 12.70 -14.95
N TRP A 239 -0.09 11.74 -14.34
CA TRP A 239 0.37 10.99 -13.20
C TRP A 239 0.72 9.54 -13.55
N PRO A 240 1.68 8.93 -12.84
CA PRO A 240 1.88 7.49 -12.92
C PRO A 240 0.69 6.76 -12.29
N PRO A 241 0.54 5.46 -12.53
CA PRO A 241 -0.35 4.63 -11.73
C PRO A 241 0.18 4.49 -10.29
N TYR A 242 -0.73 4.55 -9.33
CA TYR A 242 -0.47 4.36 -7.89
C TYR A 242 -1.11 3.06 -7.42
N ASN A 243 -0.71 1.94 -8.02
CA ASN A 243 -1.24 0.64 -7.62
C ASN A 243 -0.74 0.25 -6.24
N LEU A 244 -1.67 -0.20 -5.40
CA LEU A 244 -1.41 -0.61 -4.03
C LEU A 244 -0.69 -1.96 -3.99
N ALA A 245 0.37 -2.07 -3.19
CA ALA A 245 1.09 -3.33 -2.98
C ALA A 245 1.72 -3.42 -1.59
N PRO A 246 1.87 -4.63 -1.01
CA PRO A 246 2.68 -4.81 0.19
C PRO A 246 4.17 -4.66 -0.14
N VAL A 247 4.87 -3.87 0.65
CA VAL A 247 6.33 -3.79 0.65
C VAL A 247 6.84 -4.45 1.91
N VAL A 248 7.72 -5.45 1.75
CA VAL A 248 8.19 -6.30 2.84
C VAL A 248 9.71 -6.32 2.85
N ARG A 249 10.31 -6.36 4.02
CA ARG A 249 11.76 -6.55 4.16
C ARG A 249 12.17 -7.94 3.63
N GLY A 250 13.29 -7.99 2.90
CA GLY A 250 13.79 -9.23 2.29
C GLY A 250 14.10 -10.31 3.31
N ASP A 251 14.73 -9.97 4.43
CA ASP A 251 15.08 -10.92 5.51
C ASP A 251 13.83 -11.51 6.20
N ILE A 252 12.73 -10.75 6.27
CA ILE A 252 11.45 -11.24 6.81
C ILE A 252 10.82 -12.25 5.86
N LEU A 253 10.85 -11.99 4.54
CA LEU A 253 10.34 -12.93 3.54
C LEU A 253 11.19 -14.21 3.45
N ASP A 254 12.50 -14.08 3.52
CA ASP A 254 13.41 -15.23 3.52
C ASP A 254 13.13 -16.17 4.71
N ALA A 255 12.80 -15.60 5.88
CA ALA A 255 12.42 -16.35 7.07
C ALA A 255 10.96 -16.87 7.02
N ASN A 256 10.06 -16.18 6.32
CA ASN A 256 8.61 -16.42 6.30
C ASN A 256 8.01 -16.33 4.88
N PRO A 257 8.39 -17.23 3.95
CA PRO A 257 7.96 -17.13 2.55
C PRO A 257 6.44 -17.25 2.35
N ALA A 258 5.72 -17.82 3.32
CA ALA A 258 4.26 -17.92 3.29
C ALA A 258 3.55 -16.55 3.26
N ILE A 259 4.21 -15.48 3.72
CA ILE A 259 3.64 -14.12 3.71
C ILE A 259 3.18 -13.72 2.30
N VAL A 260 3.89 -14.12 1.24
CA VAL A 260 3.54 -13.81 -0.15
C VAL A 260 2.12 -14.26 -0.48
N GLU A 261 1.83 -15.54 -0.25
CA GLU A 261 0.52 -16.12 -0.59
C GLU A 261 -0.59 -15.63 0.36
N ILE A 262 -0.27 -15.39 1.61
CA ILE A 262 -1.22 -14.85 2.59
C ILE A 262 -1.71 -13.48 2.16
N LEU A 263 -0.80 -12.55 1.85
CA LEU A 263 -1.14 -11.19 1.45
C LEU A 263 -1.75 -11.12 0.04
N ALA A 264 -1.37 -12.06 -0.85
CA ALA A 264 -1.96 -12.14 -2.18
C ALA A 264 -3.48 -12.39 -2.15
N VAL A 265 -4.01 -13.07 -1.13
CA VAL A 265 -5.47 -13.26 -0.98
C VAL A 265 -6.17 -11.91 -0.79
N VAL A 266 -5.62 -11.06 0.06
CA VAL A 266 -6.15 -9.71 0.29
C VAL A 266 -6.01 -8.87 -0.97
N ASN A 267 -4.81 -8.78 -1.55
CA ASN A 267 -4.55 -7.92 -2.71
C ASN A 267 -5.42 -8.22 -3.92
N ARG A 268 -5.73 -9.50 -4.18
CA ARG A 268 -6.64 -9.87 -5.28
C ARG A 268 -8.06 -9.32 -5.12
N ALA A 269 -8.50 -9.07 -3.90
CA ALA A 269 -9.83 -8.53 -3.62
C ALA A 269 -9.88 -6.99 -3.61
N LEU A 270 -8.72 -6.33 -3.57
CA LEU A 270 -8.63 -4.88 -3.53
C LEU A 270 -8.67 -4.31 -4.95
N THR A 271 -9.88 -3.98 -5.42
CA THR A 271 -10.12 -3.15 -6.61
C THR A 271 -10.30 -1.70 -6.21
N THR A 272 -10.21 -0.77 -7.15
CA THR A 272 -10.48 0.66 -6.89
C THR A 272 -11.87 0.85 -6.29
N GLU A 273 -12.89 0.17 -6.83
CA GLU A 273 -14.27 0.24 -6.32
C GLU A 273 -14.40 -0.34 -4.91
N ALA A 274 -13.72 -1.46 -4.62
CA ALA A 274 -13.74 -2.06 -3.29
C ALA A 274 -13.12 -1.11 -2.25
N ILE A 275 -11.95 -0.56 -2.57
CA ILE A 275 -11.25 0.39 -1.70
C ILE A 275 -12.10 1.65 -1.48
N THR A 276 -12.65 2.25 -2.55
CA THR A 276 -13.53 3.44 -2.44
C THR A 276 -14.73 3.17 -1.53
N ALA A 277 -15.34 1.98 -1.65
CA ALA A 277 -16.45 1.60 -0.79
C ALA A 277 -16.03 1.39 0.68
N LEU A 278 -14.84 0.86 0.93
CA LEU A 278 -14.31 0.71 2.29
C LEU A 278 -13.97 2.08 2.90
N ASN A 279 -13.34 2.96 2.13
CA ASN A 279 -13.06 4.34 2.56
C ASN A 279 -14.34 5.09 2.90
N ALA A 280 -15.41 4.93 2.10
CA ALA A 280 -16.69 5.57 2.34
C ALA A 280 -17.31 5.17 3.70
N LYS A 281 -17.19 3.92 4.11
CA LYS A 281 -17.69 3.47 5.42
C LYS A 281 -16.99 4.19 6.58
N VAL A 282 -15.69 4.40 6.47
CA VAL A 282 -14.94 5.12 7.52
C VAL A 282 -15.18 6.63 7.42
N ASP A 283 -15.01 7.21 6.22
CA ASP A 283 -14.99 8.66 6.05
C ASP A 283 -16.38 9.31 6.07
N LEU A 284 -17.43 8.59 5.62
CA LEU A 284 -18.79 9.09 5.52
C LEU A 284 -19.73 8.48 6.59
N ASP A 285 -19.67 7.16 6.77
CA ASP A 285 -20.54 6.45 7.72
C ASP A 285 -19.97 6.47 9.14
N LEU A 286 -18.70 6.96 9.32
CA LEU A 286 -18.01 7.10 10.59
C LEU A 286 -17.81 5.76 11.33
N GLU A 287 -17.67 4.66 10.58
CA GLU A 287 -17.30 3.36 11.13
C GLU A 287 -15.80 3.34 11.48
N GLU A 288 -15.42 2.56 12.51
CA GLU A 288 -14.02 2.36 12.85
C GLU A 288 -13.32 1.52 11.77
N TYR A 289 -12.12 1.93 11.33
CA TYR A 289 -11.42 1.25 10.23
C TYR A 289 -11.12 -0.22 10.54
N GLU A 290 -10.90 -0.57 11.82
CA GLU A 290 -10.69 -1.94 12.28
C GLU A 290 -11.92 -2.83 12.02
N ASP A 291 -13.11 -2.32 12.29
CA ASP A 291 -14.35 -3.05 12.06
C ASP A 291 -14.64 -3.19 10.57
N VAL A 292 -14.42 -2.14 9.77
CA VAL A 292 -14.53 -2.17 8.31
C VAL A 292 -13.58 -3.22 7.71
N ALA A 293 -12.31 -3.23 8.13
CA ALA A 293 -11.33 -4.21 7.68
C ALA A 293 -11.71 -5.64 8.09
N LYS A 294 -12.17 -5.85 9.32
CA LYS A 294 -12.61 -7.15 9.83
C LYS A 294 -13.80 -7.72 9.05
N ASP A 295 -14.80 -6.90 8.78
CA ASP A 295 -15.98 -7.32 8.03
C ASP A 295 -15.64 -7.66 6.58
N PHE A 296 -14.81 -6.86 5.93
CA PHE A 296 -14.31 -7.15 4.60
C PHE A 296 -13.50 -8.44 4.57
N PHE A 297 -12.54 -8.61 5.50
CA PHE A 297 -11.75 -9.84 5.60
C PHE A 297 -12.61 -11.07 5.84
N ALA A 298 -13.64 -10.99 6.68
CA ALA A 298 -14.59 -12.09 6.90
C ALA A 298 -15.34 -12.46 5.61
N SER A 299 -15.61 -11.50 4.72
CA SER A 299 -16.25 -11.75 3.44
C SER A 299 -15.36 -12.53 2.46
N LEU A 300 -14.03 -12.38 2.56
CA LEU A 300 -13.06 -13.09 1.70
C LEU A 300 -12.92 -14.58 2.03
N LYS A 301 -13.43 -15.02 3.19
CA LYS A 301 -13.38 -16.43 3.65
C LYS A 301 -14.59 -17.25 3.23
N ARG A 302 -15.59 -16.64 2.59
CA ARG A 302 -16.82 -17.30 2.15
C ARG A 302 -16.69 -17.81 0.71
#